data_803506c35a953c695dd5f3ec814c9517
#
_entry.id   803506c35a953c695dd5f3ec814c9517
#
_cell.length_a   1.000
_cell.length_b   1.000
_cell.length_c   1.000
_cell.angle_alpha   90.00
_cell.angle_beta   90.00
_cell.angle_gamma   90.00
#
_symmetry.space_group_name_H-M   'P 1'
#
loop_
_entity.id
_entity.type
_entity.pdbx_description
1 polymer ?
#
loop_
_entity_poly.entity_id
_entity_poly.type
_entity_poly.pdbx_seq_one_letter_code
_entity_poly.pdbx_strand_id
1 'polypeptide(L)'
;MKRKFLMTAVLMGCLLVAVAAIADLSGKWTSTFNAPDGTSIPLTYTFKVDGSKLTGTLEAAGSEVPIDSGMVKDDNVSFNVTVQGVTYAHKGKYYTAGDSIGVDVNYDGNKSHMTMKRAK
;
A
#
# COMPACT_ATOMS: atom_id res chain seq x y z
N MET A 1 3.37 19.97 -41.95
CA MET A 1 2.76 18.67 -41.78
C MET A 1 3.56 17.77 -40.89
N LYS A 2 4.85 17.60 -41.16
CA LYS A 2 5.70 16.74 -40.33
C LYS A 2 5.76 17.15 -38.85
N ARG A 3 5.69 18.46 -38.60
CA ARG A 3 5.72 18.99 -37.23
C ARG A 3 4.54 18.53 -36.38
N LYS A 4 3.37 18.38 -36.99
CA LYS A 4 2.16 17.96 -36.29
C LYS A 4 2.27 16.51 -35.78
N PHE A 5 2.90 15.64 -36.54
CA PHE A 5 3.11 14.26 -36.13
C PHE A 5 4.03 14.15 -34.94
N LEU A 6 5.10 14.93 -34.92
CA LEU A 6 6.03 14.94 -33.80
C LEU A 6 5.39 15.40 -32.49
N MET A 7 4.56 16.43 -32.57
CA MET A 7 3.84 16.93 -31.40
C MET A 7 2.88 15.91 -30.82
N THR A 8 2.18 15.19 -31.69
CA THR A 8 1.25 14.15 -31.26
C THR A 8 1.99 13.01 -30.52
N ALA A 9 3.13 12.61 -31.05
CA ALA A 9 3.92 11.55 -30.42
C ALA A 9 4.39 11.93 -29.03
N VAL A 10 4.80 13.19 -28.85
CA VAL A 10 5.26 13.68 -27.54
C VAL A 10 4.13 13.65 -26.51
N LEU A 11 2.94 14.07 -26.91
CA LEU A 11 1.78 14.04 -26.01
C LEU A 11 1.44 12.63 -25.54
N MET A 12 1.49 11.66 -26.43
CA MET A 12 1.22 10.28 -26.07
C MET A 12 2.28 9.74 -25.11
N GLY A 13 3.52 10.10 -25.29
CA GLY A 13 4.58 9.73 -24.38
C GLY A 13 4.35 10.22 -22.96
N CYS A 14 3.92 11.45 -22.80
CA CYS A 14 3.63 12.03 -21.49
C CYS A 14 2.48 11.30 -20.79
N LEU A 15 1.44 10.92 -21.52
CA LEU A 15 0.31 10.19 -20.96
C LEU A 15 0.74 8.81 -20.44
N LEU A 16 1.59 8.13 -21.18
CA LEU A 16 2.08 6.81 -20.75
C LEU A 16 2.89 6.90 -19.46
N VAL A 17 3.71 7.91 -19.31
CA VAL A 17 4.50 8.11 -18.10
C VAL A 17 3.60 8.36 -16.91
N ALA A 18 2.54 9.16 -17.05
CA ALA A 18 1.62 9.43 -15.96
C ALA A 18 0.89 8.17 -15.48
N VAL A 19 0.50 7.29 -16.41
CA VAL A 19 -0.15 6.02 -16.05
C VAL A 19 0.81 5.09 -15.33
N ALA A 20 2.06 5.03 -15.76
CA ALA A 20 3.05 4.14 -15.17
C ALA A 20 3.37 4.50 -13.71
N ALA A 21 3.25 5.78 -13.33
CA ALA A 21 3.60 6.25 -11.99
C ALA A 21 2.62 5.78 -10.90
N ILE A 22 1.41 5.31 -11.27
CA ILE A 22 0.36 4.95 -10.30
C ILE A 22 0.38 3.46 -9.93
N ALA A 23 1.12 2.63 -10.65
CA ALA A 23 0.95 1.18 -10.61
C ALA A 23 1.87 0.42 -9.65
N ASP A 24 2.54 1.10 -8.72
CA ASP A 24 3.74 0.55 -8.10
C ASP A 24 3.56 -0.10 -6.72
N LEU A 25 2.34 -0.19 -6.21
CA LEU A 25 2.12 -0.74 -4.87
C LEU A 25 1.83 -2.24 -4.87
N SER A 26 1.62 -2.84 -6.04
CA SER A 26 1.38 -4.28 -6.12
C SER A 26 2.65 -5.06 -5.75
N GLY A 27 2.46 -6.16 -5.01
CA GLY A 27 3.56 -7.00 -4.59
C GLY A 27 3.53 -7.27 -3.09
N LYS A 28 4.65 -7.77 -2.57
CA LYS A 28 4.77 -8.09 -1.16
C LYS A 28 5.49 -7.00 -0.39
N TRP A 29 4.98 -6.73 0.79
CA TRP A 29 5.53 -5.75 1.70
C TRP A 29 5.70 -6.36 3.08
N THR A 30 6.81 -6.03 3.75
CA THR A 30 7.07 -6.53 5.10
C THR A 30 7.08 -5.38 6.10
N SER A 31 6.66 -5.70 7.32
CA SER A 31 6.65 -4.76 8.43
C SER A 31 6.75 -5.52 9.74
N THR A 32 6.84 -4.77 10.83
CA THR A 32 6.81 -5.33 12.18
C THR A 32 5.80 -4.56 13.01
N PHE A 33 4.89 -5.27 13.62
CA PHE A 33 3.94 -4.68 14.55
C PHE A 33 4.47 -4.86 15.98
N ASN A 34 4.57 -3.75 16.71
CA ASN A 34 5.00 -3.78 18.11
C ASN A 34 3.76 -3.69 19.00
N ALA A 35 3.48 -4.75 19.70
CA ALA A 35 2.34 -4.82 20.60
C ALA A 35 2.62 -4.07 21.90
N PRO A 36 1.57 -3.64 22.63
CA PRO A 36 1.76 -2.93 23.89
C PRO A 36 2.52 -3.69 24.95
N ASP A 37 2.50 -5.02 24.90
CA ASP A 37 3.23 -5.88 25.85
C ASP A 37 4.72 -6.05 25.52
N GLY A 38 5.21 -5.36 24.48
CA GLY A 38 6.59 -5.45 24.04
C GLY A 38 6.87 -6.53 22.99
N THR A 39 5.87 -7.31 22.61
CA THR A 39 6.03 -8.34 21.60
C THR A 39 6.14 -7.71 20.21
N SER A 40 7.05 -8.23 19.39
CA SER A 40 7.19 -7.83 18.00
C SER A 40 6.68 -8.93 17.09
N ILE A 41 5.77 -8.59 16.20
CA ILE A 41 5.13 -9.55 15.29
C ILE A 41 5.52 -9.19 13.86
N PRO A 42 6.21 -10.08 13.13
CA PRO A 42 6.50 -9.82 11.72
C PRO A 42 5.24 -9.95 10.88
N LEU A 43 5.07 -9.01 9.96
CA LEU A 43 3.90 -8.95 9.10
C LEU A 43 4.32 -9.00 7.63
N THR A 44 3.55 -9.71 6.82
CA THR A 44 3.73 -9.71 5.38
C THR A 44 2.39 -9.35 4.73
N TYR A 45 2.40 -8.28 3.95
CA TYR A 45 1.23 -7.84 3.20
C TYR A 45 1.46 -8.17 1.73
N THR A 46 0.46 -8.74 1.10
CA THR A 46 0.48 -8.94 -0.35
C THR A 46 -0.61 -8.06 -0.94
N PHE A 47 -0.20 -7.11 -1.78
CA PHE A 47 -1.11 -6.11 -2.34
C PHE A 47 -1.30 -6.30 -3.83
N LYS A 48 -2.51 -6.01 -4.27
CA LYS A 48 -2.83 -5.89 -5.69
C LYS A 48 -3.61 -4.60 -5.89
N VAL A 49 -3.13 -3.75 -6.79
CA VAL A 49 -3.78 -2.48 -7.10
C VAL A 49 -4.51 -2.61 -8.43
N ASP A 50 -5.78 -2.21 -8.43
CA ASP A 50 -6.60 -2.18 -9.62
C ASP A 50 -7.30 -0.81 -9.66
N GLY A 51 -6.71 0.13 -10.42
CA GLY A 51 -7.16 1.51 -10.40
C GLY A 51 -6.94 2.14 -9.04
N SER A 52 -8.02 2.55 -8.39
CA SER A 52 -7.97 3.10 -7.03
C SER A 52 -8.28 2.06 -5.96
N LYS A 53 -8.53 0.82 -6.36
CA LYS A 53 -8.89 -0.23 -5.44
C LYS A 53 -7.67 -1.03 -5.02
N LEU A 54 -7.53 -1.26 -3.73
CA LEU A 54 -6.46 -2.06 -3.16
C LEU A 54 -7.06 -3.34 -2.57
N THR A 55 -6.54 -4.48 -3.00
CA THR A 55 -6.91 -5.78 -2.44
C THR A 55 -5.66 -6.51 -1.99
N GLY A 56 -5.84 -7.55 -1.20
CA GLY A 56 -4.73 -8.35 -0.77
C GLY A 56 -4.97 -9.05 0.54
N THR A 57 -3.86 -9.51 1.13
CA THR A 57 -3.88 -10.27 2.37
C THR A 57 -2.79 -9.80 3.31
N LEU A 58 -3.02 -10.05 4.60
CA LEU A 58 -2.02 -9.88 5.64
C LEU A 58 -1.70 -11.26 6.22
N GLU A 59 -0.43 -11.60 6.27
CA GLU A 59 0.05 -12.80 6.94
C GLU A 59 0.77 -12.40 8.22
N ALA A 60 0.32 -12.96 9.35
CA ALA A 60 0.91 -12.69 10.65
C ALA A 60 0.80 -13.94 11.50
N ALA A 61 1.90 -14.34 12.15
CA ALA A 61 1.93 -15.46 13.09
C ALA A 61 1.35 -16.76 12.52
N GLY A 62 1.60 -17.00 11.22
CA GLY A 62 1.11 -18.20 10.55
C GLY A 62 -0.33 -18.16 10.08
N SER A 63 -1.03 -17.05 10.30
CA SER A 63 -2.40 -16.87 9.85
C SER A 63 -2.46 -15.83 8.73
N GLU A 64 -3.37 -16.06 7.79
CA GLU A 64 -3.58 -15.14 6.68
C GLU A 64 -4.99 -14.60 6.72
N VAL A 65 -5.13 -13.27 6.63
CA VAL A 65 -6.43 -12.60 6.62
C VAL A 65 -6.50 -11.65 5.43
N PRO A 66 -7.66 -11.56 4.79
CA PRO A 66 -7.81 -10.59 3.71
C PRO A 66 -7.90 -9.17 4.26
N ILE A 67 -7.44 -8.20 3.49
CA ILE A 67 -7.72 -6.80 3.77
C ILE A 67 -9.07 -6.44 3.19
N ASP A 68 -9.72 -5.42 3.73
CA ASP A 68 -10.97 -4.92 3.18
C ASP A 68 -10.95 -3.40 3.12
N SER A 69 -11.89 -2.83 2.36
CA SER A 69 -12.03 -1.38 2.18
C SER A 69 -10.74 -0.71 1.69
N GLY A 70 -9.95 -1.44 0.89
CA GLY A 70 -8.68 -0.93 0.41
C GLY A 70 -8.83 0.11 -0.68
N MET A 71 -8.11 1.22 -0.53
CA MET A 71 -8.09 2.32 -1.50
C MET A 71 -6.69 2.87 -1.65
N VAL A 72 -6.39 3.28 -2.89
CA VAL A 72 -5.17 4.02 -3.20
C VAL A 72 -5.58 5.27 -3.97
N LYS A 73 -5.12 6.42 -3.49
CA LYS A 73 -5.33 7.68 -4.18
C LYS A 73 -4.03 8.47 -4.13
N ASP A 74 -3.44 8.70 -5.30
CA ASP A 74 -2.10 9.29 -5.41
C ASP A 74 -1.12 8.45 -4.60
N ASP A 75 -0.50 9.01 -3.58
CA ASP A 75 0.41 8.29 -2.69
C ASP A 75 -0.27 7.77 -1.42
N ASN A 76 -1.55 8.05 -1.25
CA ASN A 76 -2.27 7.70 -0.03
C ASN A 76 -2.86 6.30 -0.13
N VAL A 77 -2.69 5.53 0.93
CA VAL A 77 -3.14 4.14 1.02
C VAL A 77 -4.01 4.00 2.26
N SER A 78 -5.13 3.33 2.14
CA SER A 78 -5.95 3.00 3.30
C SER A 78 -6.57 1.63 3.14
N PHE A 79 -6.68 0.90 4.24
CA PHE A 79 -7.35 -0.39 4.25
C PHE A 79 -7.62 -0.81 5.70
N ASN A 80 -8.47 -1.81 5.86
CA ASN A 80 -8.80 -2.38 7.15
C ASN A 80 -8.46 -3.85 7.18
N VAL A 81 -8.07 -4.33 8.35
CA VAL A 81 -7.88 -5.76 8.62
C VAL A 81 -8.67 -6.08 9.88
N THR A 82 -9.47 -7.13 9.86
CA THR A 82 -10.23 -7.54 11.03
C THR A 82 -9.69 -8.89 11.50
N VAL A 83 -9.23 -8.94 12.76
CA VAL A 83 -8.69 -10.14 13.37
C VAL A 83 -9.42 -10.34 14.70
N GLN A 84 -10.05 -11.51 14.86
CA GLN A 84 -10.76 -11.86 16.11
C GLN A 84 -11.73 -10.78 16.57
N GLY A 85 -12.47 -10.20 15.63
CA GLY A 85 -13.46 -9.18 15.93
C GLY A 85 -12.94 -7.77 16.13
N VAL A 86 -11.63 -7.57 16.06
CA VAL A 86 -11.02 -6.23 16.18
C VAL A 86 -10.60 -5.75 14.79
N THR A 87 -11.04 -4.54 14.44
CA THR A 87 -10.70 -3.93 13.16
C THR A 87 -9.50 -3.03 13.34
N TYR A 88 -8.46 -3.32 12.56
CA TYR A 88 -7.24 -2.53 12.51
C TYR A 88 -7.30 -1.65 11.27
N ALA A 89 -7.57 -0.37 11.47
CA ALA A 89 -7.67 0.60 10.37
C ALA A 89 -6.27 1.12 10.03
N HIS A 90 -5.88 0.96 8.77
CA HIS A 90 -4.56 1.37 8.29
C HIS A 90 -4.72 2.59 7.39
N LYS A 91 -3.93 3.63 7.66
CA LYS A 91 -3.82 4.80 6.78
C LYS A 91 -2.35 5.13 6.61
N GLY A 92 -1.92 5.23 5.37
CA GLY A 92 -0.52 5.44 5.10
C GLY A 92 -0.24 6.23 3.86
N LYS A 93 1.05 6.44 3.64
CA LYS A 93 1.55 7.16 2.48
C LYS A 93 2.75 6.41 1.91
N TYR A 94 2.78 6.27 0.60
CA TYR A 94 3.89 5.67 -0.11
C TYR A 94 4.98 6.71 -0.38
N TYR A 95 6.22 6.34 -0.12
CA TYR A 95 7.39 7.16 -0.36
C TYR A 95 8.26 6.50 -1.42
N THR A 96 8.33 7.12 -2.59
CA THR A 96 9.08 6.58 -3.74
C THR A 96 10.57 6.44 -3.42
N ALA A 97 11.13 7.42 -2.73
CA ALA A 97 12.56 7.48 -2.47
C ALA A 97 13.09 6.24 -1.75
N GLY A 98 12.35 5.71 -0.79
CA GLY A 98 12.77 4.54 -0.04
C GLY A 98 12.01 3.28 -0.37
N ASP A 99 11.12 3.33 -1.35
CA ASP A 99 10.19 2.25 -1.69
C ASP A 99 9.55 1.69 -0.41
N SER A 100 8.93 2.60 0.35
CA SER A 100 8.36 2.29 1.65
C SER A 100 7.00 2.92 1.81
N ILE A 101 6.21 2.37 2.74
CA ILE A 101 4.90 2.92 3.12
C ILE A 101 4.92 3.19 4.62
N GLY A 102 4.75 4.45 5.01
CA GLY A 102 4.55 4.79 6.41
C GLY A 102 3.08 4.67 6.76
N VAL A 103 2.72 3.90 7.77
CA VAL A 103 1.35 3.55 8.07
C VAL A 103 1.02 3.81 9.54
N ASP A 104 -0.10 4.48 9.75
CA ASP A 104 -0.71 4.59 11.08
C ASP A 104 -1.82 3.55 11.20
N VAL A 105 -1.81 2.80 12.28
CA VAL A 105 -2.80 1.76 12.56
C VAL A 105 -3.60 2.17 13.79
N ASN A 106 -4.92 2.24 13.64
CA ASN A 106 -5.83 2.51 14.75
C ASN A 106 -6.61 1.25 15.05
N TYR A 107 -6.62 0.85 16.32
CA TYR A 107 -7.35 -0.33 16.75
C TYR A 107 -7.73 -0.17 18.22
N ASP A 108 -8.98 -0.45 18.52
CA ASP A 108 -9.49 -0.48 19.90
C ASP A 108 -9.12 0.77 20.71
N GLY A 109 -9.18 1.95 20.07
CA GLY A 109 -8.81 3.22 20.69
C GLY A 109 -7.32 3.49 20.78
N ASN A 110 -6.48 2.56 20.35
CA ASN A 110 -5.03 2.71 20.33
C ASN A 110 -4.53 3.11 18.95
N LYS A 111 -3.37 3.75 18.90
CA LYS A 111 -2.75 4.15 17.66
C LYS A 111 -1.29 3.69 17.65
N SER A 112 -0.89 3.08 16.54
CA SER A 112 0.48 2.63 16.34
C SER A 112 0.98 3.09 14.98
N HIS A 113 2.28 3.28 14.84
CA HIS A 113 2.90 3.63 13.57
C HIS A 113 3.87 2.55 13.17
N MET A 114 3.88 2.19 11.89
CA MET A 114 4.84 1.23 11.36
C MET A 114 5.24 1.62 9.94
N THR A 115 6.38 1.11 9.51
CA THR A 115 6.87 1.31 8.15
C THR A 115 6.91 -0.02 7.44
N MET A 116 6.32 -0.06 6.25
CA MET A 116 6.38 -1.23 5.39
C MET A 116 7.50 -1.04 4.38
N LYS A 117 8.24 -2.10 4.13
CA LYS A 117 9.28 -2.13 3.10
C LYS A 117 8.92 -3.19 2.07
N ARG A 118 9.24 -2.93 0.81
CA ARG A 118 8.99 -3.91 -0.23
C ARG A 118 9.86 -5.14 0.00
N ALA A 119 9.24 -6.31 -0.02
CA ALA A 119 9.96 -7.58 0.11
C ALA A 119 10.75 -7.84 -1.17
N LYS A 120 11.93 -8.38 -1.03
CA LYS A 120 12.79 -8.73 -2.17
C LYS A 120 12.69 -10.19 -2.52
#